data_dd535a59a3f3ef1b2f84fd93cbaccd60
#
_entry.id   dd535a59a3f3ef1b2f84fd93cbaccd60
#
_cell.length_a   1.000
_cell.length_b   1.000
_cell.length_c   1.000
_cell.angle_alpha   90.00
_cell.angle_beta   90.00
_cell.angle_gamma   90.00
#
_symmetry.space_group_name_H-M   'P 1'
#
loop_
_entity.id
_entity.type
_entity.pdbx_description
1 polymer ?
#
loop_
_entity_poly.entity_id
_entity_poly.type
_entity_poly.pdbx_seq_one_letter_code
_entity_poly.pdbx_strand_id
1 'polypeptide(L)'
;MWEAVQSPPSCSGRCILDDEEFAKDYEDSAINSDDEKENSDNPVTIQVWFSLLAEKNSLVRKEQELLVQAKMLELEDRSSRLETELRDQHLLLDRPPSNNEQNFSNQDKKNVAREGQILAELLEISEQRELLHSMLTKDRARYQQEDMAIEEQMKASGIRVN
;
A
#
# COMPACT_ATOMS: atom_id res chain seq x y z
N MET A 1 -42.46 -18.44 13.17
CA MET A 1 -41.56 -19.28 12.37
C MET A 1 -40.48 -18.37 11.81
N TRP A 2 -39.32 -18.36 12.41
CA TRP A 2 -38.14 -17.61 11.97
C TRP A 2 -37.19 -18.60 11.31
N GLU A 3 -37.09 -18.55 9.97
CA GLU A 3 -36.12 -19.33 9.26
C GLU A 3 -34.75 -18.62 9.37
N ALA A 4 -33.80 -19.42 9.84
CA ALA A 4 -32.41 -19.00 10.01
C ALA A 4 -31.75 -18.68 8.68
N VAL A 5 -31.30 -17.45 8.52
CA VAL A 5 -30.40 -17.04 7.44
C VAL A 5 -29.04 -17.69 7.71
N GLN A 6 -28.67 -18.63 6.87
CA GLN A 6 -27.39 -19.31 6.86
C GLN A 6 -26.27 -18.32 6.50
N SER A 7 -25.29 -18.22 7.39
CA SER A 7 -24.04 -17.49 7.15
C SER A 7 -23.26 -18.11 5.99
N PRO A 8 -22.59 -17.31 5.14
CA PRO A 8 -21.73 -17.83 4.08
C PRO A 8 -20.49 -18.54 4.67
N PRO A 9 -19.94 -19.55 4.00
CA PRO A 9 -18.78 -20.29 4.47
C PRO A 9 -17.54 -19.38 4.51
N SER A 10 -16.88 -19.34 5.67
CA SER A 10 -15.57 -18.73 5.84
C SER A 10 -14.54 -19.48 4.99
N CYS A 11 -14.02 -18.83 3.95
CA CYS A 11 -12.85 -19.31 3.24
C CYS A 11 -11.62 -19.21 4.13
N SER A 12 -11.44 -20.19 4.99
CA SER A 12 -10.20 -20.46 5.71
C SER A 12 -9.25 -21.21 4.75
N GLY A 13 -8.87 -20.58 3.67
CA GLY A 13 -7.80 -21.03 2.77
C GLY A 13 -6.45 -20.63 3.35
N ARG A 14 -5.96 -21.42 4.29
CA ARG A 14 -4.57 -21.37 4.72
C ARG A 14 -3.75 -21.98 3.59
N CYS A 15 -3.16 -21.13 2.73
CA CYS A 15 -2.08 -21.57 1.83
C CYS A 15 -0.87 -21.87 2.73
N ILE A 16 -0.84 -23.09 3.23
CA ILE A 16 0.38 -23.69 3.75
C ILE A 16 1.13 -24.11 2.49
N LEU A 17 2.08 -23.28 2.08
CA LEU A 17 3.18 -23.74 1.26
C LEU A 17 4.02 -24.59 2.19
N ASP A 18 4.00 -25.90 1.96
CA ASP A 18 4.87 -26.86 2.64
C ASP A 18 6.32 -26.55 2.23
N ASP A 19 7.01 -25.79 3.11
CA ASP A 19 8.44 -25.45 2.99
C ASP A 19 9.36 -26.65 3.29
N GLU A 20 8.84 -27.88 3.37
CA GLU A 20 9.64 -29.06 3.74
C GLU A 20 10.22 -29.83 2.54
N GLU A 21 9.87 -29.51 1.31
CA GLU A 21 10.38 -30.28 0.14
C GLU A 21 11.61 -29.63 -0.53
N PHE A 22 12.02 -28.43 -0.11
CA PHE A 22 13.18 -27.75 -0.69
C PHE A 22 14.50 -27.97 0.06
N ALA A 23 14.48 -28.72 1.16
CA ALA A 23 15.66 -28.92 2.03
C ALA A 23 16.42 -30.24 1.79
N LYS A 24 16.10 -31.04 0.77
CA LYS A 24 16.68 -32.37 0.61
C LYS A 24 17.78 -32.54 -0.45
N ASP A 25 18.08 -31.53 -1.27
CA ASP A 25 19.08 -31.67 -2.35
C ASP A 25 20.39 -30.87 -2.11
N TYR A 26 20.66 -30.40 -0.87
CA TYR A 26 21.91 -29.72 -0.53
C TYR A 26 22.87 -30.48 0.41
N GLU A 27 22.67 -31.76 0.60
CA GLU A 27 23.66 -32.63 1.28
C GLU A 27 24.44 -33.42 0.23
N ASP A 28 25.39 -32.86 -0.44
CA ASP A 28 26.67 -33.47 -0.85
C ASP A 28 27.50 -32.48 -1.71
N SER A 29 27.89 -31.36 -1.12
CA SER A 29 29.06 -30.66 -1.64
C SER A 29 29.93 -30.36 -0.45
N ALA A 30 30.86 -31.28 -0.18
CA ALA A 30 31.98 -31.03 0.74
C ALA A 30 32.80 -29.87 0.19
N ILE A 31 32.35 -28.66 0.44
CA ILE A 31 33.10 -27.44 0.21
C ILE A 31 34.16 -27.40 1.33
N ASN A 32 35.40 -27.55 0.92
CA ASN A 32 36.58 -27.47 1.77
C ASN A 32 36.51 -26.20 2.63
N SER A 33 36.39 -26.41 3.93
CA SER A 33 36.21 -25.35 4.93
C SER A 33 37.44 -24.45 5.14
N ASP A 34 38.49 -24.62 4.38
CA ASP A 34 39.78 -23.90 4.58
C ASP A 34 39.88 -22.65 3.68
N ASP A 35 39.10 -22.53 2.61
CA ASP A 35 39.12 -21.36 1.71
C ASP A 35 38.15 -20.22 2.11
N GLU A 36 37.17 -20.48 3.00
CA GLU A 36 36.18 -19.46 3.38
C GLU A 36 36.69 -18.44 4.41
N LYS A 37 37.78 -18.70 5.10
CA LYS A 37 38.30 -17.77 6.11
C LYS A 37 39.11 -16.60 5.56
N GLU A 38 39.62 -16.72 4.35
CA GLU A 38 40.46 -15.68 3.75
C GLU A 38 39.68 -14.60 2.99
N ASN A 39 38.37 -14.85 2.68
CA ASN A 39 37.56 -13.97 1.85
C ASN A 39 36.62 -13.03 2.64
N SER A 40 36.35 -13.29 3.93
CA SER A 40 35.38 -12.50 4.70
C SER A 40 35.93 -11.12 5.10
N ASP A 41 37.24 -10.98 5.21
CA ASP A 41 37.90 -9.73 5.63
C ASP A 41 38.44 -8.92 4.44
N ASN A 42 38.16 -9.31 3.20
CA ASN A 42 38.59 -8.57 2.02
C ASN A 42 37.79 -7.25 1.93
N PRO A 43 38.43 -6.09 2.00
CA PRO A 43 37.75 -4.78 1.96
C PRO A 43 36.89 -4.60 0.69
N VAL A 44 37.24 -5.23 -0.43
CA VAL A 44 36.46 -5.19 -1.67
C VAL A 44 35.15 -5.96 -1.50
N THR A 45 35.17 -7.15 -0.88
CA THR A 45 33.99 -7.96 -0.61
C THR A 45 33.02 -7.22 0.32
N ILE A 46 33.55 -6.60 1.37
CA ILE A 46 32.76 -5.79 2.31
C ILE A 46 32.11 -4.60 1.58
N GLN A 47 32.86 -3.91 0.72
CA GLN A 47 32.33 -2.79 -0.05
C GLN A 47 31.21 -3.21 -1.00
N VAL A 48 31.37 -4.33 -1.71
CA VAL A 48 30.34 -4.89 -2.59
C VAL A 48 29.09 -5.28 -1.79
N TRP A 49 29.27 -5.90 -0.63
CA TRP A 49 28.17 -6.27 0.25
C TRP A 49 27.36 -5.06 0.72
N PHE A 50 28.02 -3.98 1.17
CA PHE A 50 27.36 -2.74 1.55
C PHE A 50 26.62 -2.10 0.38
N SER A 51 27.19 -2.12 -0.82
CA SER A 51 26.54 -1.61 -2.04
C SER A 51 25.25 -2.37 -2.34
N LEU A 52 25.28 -3.70 -2.30
CA LEU A 52 24.11 -4.55 -2.51
C LEU A 52 23.05 -4.35 -1.43
N LEU A 53 23.46 -4.17 -0.18
CA LEU A 53 22.54 -3.89 0.93
C LEU A 53 21.85 -2.54 0.74
N ALA A 54 22.58 -1.51 0.34
CA ALA A 54 22.03 -0.18 0.06
C ALA A 54 21.02 -0.24 -1.12
N GLU A 55 21.37 -0.95 -2.18
CA GLU A 55 20.46 -1.17 -3.32
C GLU A 55 19.19 -1.92 -2.90
N LYS A 56 19.31 -3.01 -2.16
CA LYS A 56 18.17 -3.74 -1.60
C LYS A 56 17.25 -2.82 -0.79
N ASN A 57 17.82 -2.04 0.12
CA ASN A 57 17.04 -1.11 0.96
C ASN A 57 16.33 -0.05 0.11
N SER A 58 17.01 0.49 -0.91
CA SER A 58 16.43 1.43 -1.86
C SER A 58 15.22 0.83 -2.59
N LEU A 59 15.33 -0.41 -3.05
CA LEU A 59 14.25 -1.12 -3.75
C LEU A 59 13.05 -1.39 -2.82
N VAL A 60 13.28 -1.83 -1.58
CA VAL A 60 12.21 -2.04 -0.58
C VAL A 60 11.50 -0.74 -0.26
N ARG A 61 12.22 0.37 -0.08
CA ARG A 61 11.63 1.70 0.13
C ARG A 61 10.79 2.13 -1.08
N LYS A 62 11.27 1.86 -2.29
CA LYS A 62 10.55 2.18 -3.53
C LYS A 62 9.29 1.36 -3.67
N GLU A 63 9.32 0.07 -3.33
CA GLU A 63 8.14 -0.78 -3.30
C GLU A 63 7.08 -0.23 -2.35
N GLN A 64 7.45 0.13 -1.12
CA GLN A 64 6.53 0.73 -0.15
C GLN A 64 5.93 2.04 -0.66
N GLU A 65 6.74 2.91 -1.25
CA GLU A 65 6.26 4.15 -1.86
C GLU A 65 5.23 3.88 -2.97
N LEU A 66 5.50 2.92 -3.84
CA LEU A 66 4.58 2.56 -4.93
C LEU A 66 3.27 1.96 -4.42
N LEU A 67 3.31 1.16 -3.35
CA LEU A 67 2.08 0.63 -2.72
C LEU A 67 1.20 1.75 -2.16
N VAL A 68 1.80 2.76 -1.51
CA VAL A 68 1.05 3.93 -1.04
C VAL A 68 0.48 4.73 -2.21
N GLN A 69 1.26 4.93 -3.28
CA GLN A 69 0.79 5.62 -4.49
C GLN A 69 -0.36 4.87 -5.16
N ALA A 70 -0.28 3.55 -5.26
CA ALA A 70 -1.37 2.72 -5.78
C ALA A 70 -2.65 2.90 -4.97
N LYS A 71 -2.55 2.93 -3.63
CA LYS A 71 -3.69 3.18 -2.75
C LYS A 71 -4.28 4.58 -2.93
N MET A 72 -3.44 5.59 -3.12
CA MET A 72 -3.90 6.95 -3.41
C MET A 72 -4.68 7.02 -4.74
N LEU A 73 -4.23 6.30 -5.77
CA LEU A 73 -4.94 6.21 -7.06
C LEU A 73 -6.30 5.51 -6.95
N GLU A 74 -6.40 4.45 -6.14
CA GLU A 74 -7.70 3.80 -5.86
C GLU A 74 -8.70 4.78 -5.22
N LEU A 75 -8.24 5.58 -4.25
CA LEU A 75 -9.06 6.59 -3.60
C LEU A 75 -9.46 7.71 -4.56
N GLU A 76 -8.57 8.13 -5.45
CA GLU A 76 -8.84 9.11 -6.51
C GLU A 76 -9.93 8.62 -7.48
N ASP A 77 -9.81 7.38 -7.95
CA ASP A 77 -10.81 6.76 -8.84
C ASP A 77 -12.18 6.66 -8.15
N ARG A 78 -12.20 6.27 -6.86
CA ARG A 78 -13.44 6.24 -6.07
C ARG A 78 -14.05 7.62 -5.90
N SER A 79 -13.23 8.64 -5.61
CA SER A 79 -13.67 10.04 -5.51
C SER A 79 -14.30 10.51 -6.81
N SER A 80 -13.63 10.27 -7.94
CA SER A 80 -14.10 10.66 -9.27
C SER A 80 -15.45 10.02 -9.63
N ARG A 81 -15.68 8.75 -9.26
CA ARG A 81 -16.95 8.07 -9.46
C ARG A 81 -18.07 8.68 -8.62
N LEU A 82 -17.80 8.97 -7.35
CA LEU A 82 -18.76 9.61 -6.45
C LEU A 82 -19.12 11.03 -6.89
N GLU A 83 -18.13 11.80 -7.34
CA GLU A 83 -18.36 13.15 -7.89
C GLU A 83 -19.22 13.11 -9.16
N THR A 84 -19.03 12.10 -10.01
CA THR A 84 -19.86 11.88 -11.20
C THR A 84 -21.29 11.53 -10.81
N GLU A 85 -21.47 10.60 -9.86
CA GLU A 85 -22.78 10.24 -9.33
C GLU A 85 -23.51 11.45 -8.74
N LEU A 86 -22.81 12.28 -7.97
CA LEU A 86 -23.34 13.50 -7.39
C LEU A 86 -23.82 14.49 -8.47
N ARG A 87 -23.00 14.68 -9.51
CA ARG A 87 -23.32 15.55 -10.64
C ARG A 87 -24.55 15.05 -11.40
N ASP A 88 -24.66 13.74 -11.64
CA ASP A 88 -25.79 13.14 -12.32
C ASP A 88 -27.07 13.29 -11.50
N GLN A 89 -27.01 13.18 -10.19
CA GLN A 89 -28.16 13.42 -9.31
C GLN A 89 -28.62 14.88 -9.38
N HIS A 90 -27.71 15.86 -9.38
CA HIS A 90 -28.06 17.26 -9.53
C HIS A 90 -28.73 17.57 -10.87
N LEU A 91 -28.25 16.96 -11.97
CA LEU A 91 -28.87 17.11 -13.28
C LEU A 91 -30.32 16.54 -13.35
N LEU A 92 -30.59 15.51 -12.53
CA LEU A 92 -31.95 14.94 -12.44
C LEU A 92 -32.90 15.85 -11.64
N LEU A 93 -32.39 16.59 -10.65
CA LEU A 93 -33.18 17.52 -9.84
C LEU A 93 -33.54 18.80 -10.58
N ASP A 94 -32.73 19.27 -11.54
CA ASP A 94 -32.95 20.43 -12.37
C ASP A 94 -34.03 20.17 -13.47
N ARG A 95 -34.55 18.96 -13.56
CA ARG A 95 -35.60 18.62 -14.53
C ARG A 95 -36.97 19.19 -14.07
N PRO A 96 -37.71 19.90 -14.93
CA PRO A 96 -38.99 20.46 -14.54
C PRO A 96 -39.97 19.38 -14.06
N PRO A 97 -40.79 19.64 -13.02
CA PRO A 97 -41.65 18.65 -12.40
C PRO A 97 -42.69 18.11 -13.42
N SER A 98 -42.67 16.82 -13.61
CA SER A 98 -43.71 16.09 -14.35
C SER A 98 -44.92 15.92 -13.42
N ASN A 99 -46.14 16.03 -13.95
CA ASN A 99 -47.46 16.15 -13.29
C ASN A 99 -47.88 15.05 -12.29
N ASN A 100 -46.94 14.38 -11.57
CA ASN A 100 -47.22 13.36 -10.56
C ASN A 100 -46.64 13.76 -9.20
N GLU A 101 -47.28 14.70 -8.51
CA GLU A 101 -46.82 15.32 -7.26
C GLU A 101 -46.60 14.33 -6.09
N GLN A 102 -47.27 13.19 -6.02
CA GLN A 102 -47.19 12.29 -4.89
C GLN A 102 -45.95 11.37 -4.88
N ASN A 103 -45.39 11.05 -6.04
CA ASN A 103 -44.13 10.26 -6.14
C ASN A 103 -42.89 11.13 -6.00
N PHE A 104 -42.97 12.42 -6.25
CA PHE A 104 -41.90 13.39 -6.21
C PHE A 104 -41.32 13.51 -4.81
N SER A 105 -42.14 13.70 -3.77
CA SER A 105 -41.71 13.89 -2.39
C SER A 105 -40.90 12.73 -1.78
N ASN A 106 -41.17 11.48 -2.17
CA ASN A 106 -40.44 10.31 -1.68
C ASN A 106 -39.11 10.09 -2.41
N GLN A 107 -39.07 10.44 -3.69
CA GLN A 107 -37.85 10.36 -4.50
C GLN A 107 -36.86 11.43 -4.07
N ASP A 108 -37.33 12.65 -3.80
CA ASP A 108 -36.46 13.75 -3.31
C ASP A 108 -35.82 13.42 -1.97
N LYS A 109 -36.57 12.83 -1.02
CA LYS A 109 -36.00 12.40 0.26
C LYS A 109 -34.91 11.34 0.08
N LYS A 110 -35.08 10.40 -0.84
CA LYS A 110 -34.07 9.39 -1.14
C LYS A 110 -32.83 10.00 -1.78
N ASN A 111 -33.04 10.96 -2.71
CA ASN A 111 -31.94 11.65 -3.38
C ASN A 111 -31.12 12.47 -2.39
N VAL A 112 -31.76 13.24 -1.50
CA VAL A 112 -31.10 14.01 -0.44
C VAL A 112 -30.34 13.10 0.53
N ALA A 113 -30.93 11.95 0.91
CA ALA A 113 -30.24 10.99 1.76
C ALA A 113 -29.00 10.38 1.06
N ARG A 114 -29.10 10.07 -0.25
CA ARG A 114 -27.98 9.55 -1.03
C ARG A 114 -26.90 10.59 -1.23
N GLU A 115 -27.27 11.83 -1.51
CA GLU A 115 -26.34 12.97 -1.56
C GLU A 115 -25.54 13.13 -0.27
N GLY A 116 -26.21 13.07 0.89
CA GLY A 116 -25.56 13.11 2.19
C GLY A 116 -24.57 11.96 2.39
N GLN A 117 -24.89 10.75 1.91
CA GLN A 117 -23.98 9.61 1.94
C GLN A 117 -22.75 9.83 1.06
N ILE A 118 -22.93 10.31 -0.17
CA ILE A 118 -21.84 10.58 -1.11
C ILE A 118 -20.88 11.63 -0.51
N LEU A 119 -21.42 12.71 0.04
CA LEU A 119 -20.62 13.77 0.66
C LEU A 119 -19.82 13.24 1.86
N ALA A 120 -20.42 12.38 2.68
CA ALA A 120 -19.72 11.74 3.79
C ALA A 120 -18.59 10.81 3.30
N GLU A 121 -18.82 10.02 2.24
CA GLU A 121 -17.79 9.17 1.63
C GLU A 121 -16.66 10.00 1.00
N LEU A 122 -16.97 11.11 0.33
CA LEU A 122 -15.96 12.01 -0.24
C LEU A 122 -15.08 12.64 0.84
N LEU A 123 -15.68 13.02 1.99
CA LEU A 123 -14.91 13.51 3.13
C LEU A 123 -13.97 12.45 3.68
N GLU A 124 -14.46 11.23 3.89
CA GLU A 124 -13.64 10.10 4.36
C GLU A 124 -12.47 9.80 3.40
N ILE A 125 -12.72 9.81 2.09
CA ILE A 125 -11.67 9.63 1.07
C ILE A 125 -10.62 10.73 1.16
N SER A 126 -11.04 11.98 1.34
CA SER A 126 -10.14 13.13 1.51
C SER A 126 -9.23 12.97 2.72
N GLU A 127 -9.80 12.58 3.87
CA GLU A 127 -9.05 12.31 5.09
C GLU A 127 -8.05 11.16 4.93
N GLN A 128 -8.47 10.07 4.29
CA GLN A 128 -7.59 8.93 4.01
C GLN A 128 -6.42 9.31 3.08
N ARG A 129 -6.67 10.11 2.05
CA ARG A 129 -5.62 10.61 1.15
C ARG A 129 -4.61 11.50 1.87
N GLU A 130 -5.09 12.38 2.73
CA GLU A 130 -4.22 13.26 3.53
C GLU A 130 -3.34 12.45 4.49
N LEU A 131 -3.92 11.43 5.14
CA LEU A 131 -3.18 10.52 6.01
C LEU A 131 -2.06 9.80 5.25
N LEU A 132 -2.37 9.21 4.09
CA LEU A 132 -1.39 8.52 3.25
C LEU A 132 -0.27 9.44 2.78
N HIS A 133 -0.60 10.67 2.37
CA HIS A 133 0.37 11.67 1.97
C HIS A 133 1.29 12.07 3.14
N SER A 134 0.71 12.27 4.33
CA SER A 134 1.47 12.57 5.54
C SER A 134 2.43 11.43 5.93
N MET A 135 1.97 10.17 5.84
CA MET A 135 2.81 9.00 6.08
C MET A 135 3.99 8.95 5.10
N LEU A 136 3.72 9.10 3.81
CA LEU A 136 4.76 9.08 2.77
C LEU A 136 5.82 10.17 2.98
N THR A 137 5.39 11.36 3.37
CA THR A 137 6.29 12.49 3.65
C THR A 137 7.17 12.21 4.87
N LYS A 138 6.59 11.66 5.93
CA LYS A 138 7.33 11.27 7.15
C LYS A 138 8.33 10.15 6.88
N ASP A 139 7.94 9.14 6.11
CA ASP A 139 8.81 8.02 5.75
C ASP A 139 10.00 8.50 4.91
N ARG A 140 9.77 9.36 3.92
CA ARG A 140 10.85 9.96 3.11
C ARG A 140 11.83 10.75 3.98
N ALA A 141 11.34 11.56 4.92
CA ALA A 141 12.20 12.33 5.82
C ALA A 141 13.01 11.41 6.75
N ARG A 142 12.38 10.34 7.28
CA ARG A 142 13.06 9.34 8.09
C ARG A 142 14.17 8.64 7.32
N TYR A 143 13.90 8.17 6.10
CA TYR A 143 14.89 7.50 5.26
C TYR A 143 16.07 8.40 4.92
N GLN A 144 15.85 9.68 4.65
CA GLN A 144 16.91 10.64 4.43
C GLN A 144 17.81 10.80 5.66
N GLN A 145 17.23 10.85 6.86
CA GLN A 145 17.98 10.92 8.10
C GLN A 145 18.80 9.65 8.37
N GLU A 146 18.20 8.47 8.14
CA GLU A 146 18.88 7.18 8.26
C GLU A 146 20.06 7.08 7.29
N ASP A 147 19.86 7.47 6.02
CA ASP A 147 20.90 7.42 5.00
C ASP A 147 22.08 8.36 5.34
N MET A 148 21.79 9.58 5.82
CA MET A 148 22.84 10.51 6.28
C MET A 148 23.62 9.96 7.48
N ALA A 149 22.93 9.36 8.45
CA ALA A 149 23.57 8.76 9.61
C ALA A 149 24.48 7.58 9.23
N ILE A 150 24.02 6.72 8.32
CA ILE A 150 24.82 5.60 7.80
C ILE A 150 26.05 6.12 7.04
N GLU A 151 25.88 7.12 6.18
CA GLU A 151 26.97 7.72 5.43
C GLU A 151 28.04 8.33 6.35
N GLU A 152 27.61 9.01 7.41
CA GLU A 152 28.53 9.57 8.41
C GLU A 152 29.32 8.48 9.16
N GLN A 153 28.63 7.40 9.56
CA GLN A 153 29.29 6.26 10.21
C GLN A 153 30.30 5.57 9.26
N MET A 154 29.95 5.40 8.00
CA MET A 154 30.84 4.80 6.99
C MET A 154 32.09 5.67 6.76
N LYS A 155 31.92 6.99 6.68
CA LYS A 155 33.05 7.93 6.58
C LYS A 155 33.98 7.86 7.80
N ALA A 156 33.39 7.77 9.00
CA ALA A 156 34.15 7.64 10.23
C ALA A 156 34.95 6.32 10.31
N SER A 157 34.41 5.25 9.70
CA SER A 157 35.06 3.93 9.62
C SER A 157 36.04 3.80 8.43
N GLY A 158 36.28 4.87 7.66
CA GLY A 158 37.18 4.84 6.50
C GLY A 158 36.67 4.09 5.27
N ILE A 159 35.41 3.71 5.25
CA ILE A 159 34.76 3.03 4.13
C ILE A 159 34.24 4.10 3.15
N ARG A 160 34.77 4.10 1.91
CA ARG A 160 34.29 5.00 0.86
C ARG A 160 33.10 4.37 0.14
N VAL A 161 31.95 5.03 0.22
CA VAL A 161 30.81 4.75 -0.66
C VAL A 161 30.99 5.59 -1.91
N ASN A 162 31.06 4.95 -3.07
CA ASN A 162 31.06 5.62 -4.38
C ASN A 162 29.63 5.78 -4.85
#